data_b7cb1a6d6f6d2e1b287adff570ee7c2b
#
_entry.id   b7cb1a6d6f6d2e1b287adff570ee7c2b
#
_cell.length_a   1.000
_cell.length_b   1.000
_cell.length_c   1.000
_cell.angle_alpha   90.00
_cell.angle_beta   90.00
_cell.angle_gamma   90.00
#
_symmetry.space_group_name_H-M   'P 1'
#
loop_
_entity.id
_entity.type
_entity.pdbx_description
1 polymer ?
#
loop_
_entity_poly.entity_id
_entity_poly.type
_entity_poly.pdbx_seq_one_letter_code
_entity_poly.pdbx_strand_id
1 'polypeptide(L)'
;VEIFSAATGEKVERPVKESSLNITSVELGEHRHYMHKEIFEQPQAVIDTLEGRITQEQVLVSSFGPTAESVFSSINRIHIIACGTSYHAGMVAKYWAEDIIGMPCQVEVASEFRYRNPVIENNTLFVTISQSGETADTLAALQQIKGLRQSQTTGNLQRRADDVIASPSTA
;
A
#
# COMPACT_ATOMS: atom_id res chain seq x y z
N VAL A 1 24.91 19.83 -2.64
CA VAL A 1 23.54 20.21 -3.08
C VAL A 1 23.14 21.42 -2.31
N GLU A 2 22.70 22.48 -2.99
CA GLU A 2 22.13 23.67 -2.36
C GLU A 2 20.61 23.62 -2.54
N ILE A 3 19.86 23.92 -1.47
CA ILE A 3 18.41 23.87 -1.47
C ILE A 3 17.91 25.31 -1.25
N PHE A 4 17.00 25.75 -2.10
CA PHE A 4 16.37 27.07 -2.02
C PHE A 4 14.87 26.93 -1.81
N SER A 5 14.30 27.83 -1.00
CA SER A 5 12.85 27.92 -0.83
C SER A 5 12.19 28.42 -2.12
N ALA A 6 11.22 27.68 -2.64
CA ALA A 6 10.47 28.10 -3.83
C ALA A 6 9.61 29.35 -3.58
N ALA A 7 9.26 29.64 -2.34
CA ALA A 7 8.44 30.80 -1.99
C ALA A 7 9.26 32.08 -1.78
N THR A 8 10.47 31.98 -1.21
CA THR A 8 11.28 33.17 -0.84
C THR A 8 12.55 33.29 -1.65
N GLY A 9 13.00 32.25 -2.36
CA GLY A 9 14.27 32.22 -3.06
C GLY A 9 15.50 32.12 -2.13
N GLU A 10 15.29 32.03 -0.82
CA GLU A 10 16.36 31.96 0.16
C GLU A 10 16.93 30.57 0.29
N LYS A 11 18.22 30.48 0.61
CA LYS A 11 18.91 29.20 0.87
C LYS A 11 18.38 28.60 2.17
N VAL A 12 17.95 27.34 2.10
CA VAL A 12 17.44 26.60 3.25
C VAL A 12 18.44 25.53 3.64
N GLU A 13 18.88 25.52 4.88
CA GLU A 13 19.68 24.45 5.44
C GLU A 13 18.76 23.30 5.90
N ARG A 14 19.06 22.09 5.44
CA ARG A 14 18.41 20.85 5.87
C ARG A 14 19.45 19.94 6.50
N PRO A 15 19.11 19.24 7.59
CA PRO A 15 20.02 18.27 8.17
C PRO A 15 20.32 17.18 7.14
N VAL A 16 21.62 16.89 6.95
CA VAL A 16 22.06 15.79 6.13
C VAL A 16 21.74 14.50 6.89
N LYS A 17 20.95 13.63 6.27
CA LYS A 17 20.74 12.28 6.77
C LYS A 17 21.63 11.33 5.96
N GLU A 18 22.44 10.57 6.65
CA GLU A 18 23.14 9.44 6.02
C GLU A 18 22.12 8.35 5.70
N SER A 19 22.20 7.84 4.47
CA SER A 19 21.39 6.71 4.06
C SER A 19 21.94 5.44 4.68
N SER A 20 21.08 4.63 5.26
CA SER A 20 21.43 3.27 5.72
C SER A 20 21.45 2.25 4.57
N LEU A 21 21.21 2.69 3.33
CA LEU A 21 21.25 1.82 2.16
C LEU A 21 22.65 1.23 1.99
N ASN A 22 22.71 -0.09 1.92
CA ASN A 22 23.95 -0.79 1.66
C ASN A 22 24.34 -0.54 0.19
N ILE A 23 25.58 -0.07 -0.05
CA ILE A 23 26.09 0.22 -1.40
C ILE A 23 25.98 -1.00 -2.31
N THR A 24 26.13 -2.20 -1.77
CA THR A 24 25.99 -3.46 -2.53
C THR A 24 24.59 -3.68 -3.10
N SER A 25 23.54 -3.14 -2.47
CA SER A 25 22.18 -3.23 -2.99
C SER A 25 21.94 -2.34 -4.21
N VAL A 26 22.75 -1.29 -4.37
CA VAL A 26 22.65 -0.34 -5.48
C VAL A 26 23.53 -0.75 -6.66
N GLU A 27 24.56 -1.59 -6.42
CA GLU A 27 25.45 -2.05 -7.47
C GLU A 27 24.76 -3.03 -8.42
N LEU A 28 25.04 -2.88 -9.71
CA LEU A 28 24.46 -3.73 -10.77
C LEU A 28 24.98 -5.18 -10.70
N GLY A 29 26.13 -5.41 -10.06
CA GLY A 29 26.76 -6.71 -9.94
C GLY A 29 27.05 -7.33 -11.32
N GLU A 30 26.75 -8.60 -11.47
CA GLU A 30 26.92 -9.37 -12.73
C GLU A 30 25.79 -9.13 -13.75
N HIS A 31 24.80 -8.32 -13.40
CA HIS A 31 23.62 -8.09 -14.23
C HIS A 31 23.84 -6.95 -15.22
N ARG A 32 23.34 -7.10 -16.43
CA ARG A 32 23.45 -6.08 -17.48
C ARG A 32 22.51 -4.89 -17.25
N HIS A 33 21.37 -5.10 -16.58
CA HIS A 33 20.33 -4.11 -16.31
C HIS A 33 19.75 -4.32 -14.93
N TYR A 34 19.31 -3.25 -14.25
CA TYR A 34 18.67 -3.32 -12.93
C TYR A 34 17.43 -4.22 -12.93
N MET A 35 16.56 -4.10 -13.93
CA MET A 35 15.39 -4.98 -14.04
C MET A 35 15.79 -6.46 -14.06
N HIS A 36 16.89 -6.82 -14.74
CA HIS A 36 17.39 -8.19 -14.75
C HIS A 36 17.87 -8.62 -13.37
N LYS A 37 18.57 -7.75 -12.64
CA LYS A 37 18.98 -7.98 -11.25
C LYS A 37 17.76 -8.21 -10.36
N GLU A 38 16.79 -7.31 -10.40
CA GLU A 38 15.56 -7.37 -9.59
C GLU A 38 14.76 -8.66 -9.83
N ILE A 39 14.72 -9.19 -11.05
CA ILE A 39 14.08 -10.47 -11.35
C ILE A 39 14.71 -11.60 -10.54
N PHE A 40 16.04 -11.65 -10.45
CA PHE A 40 16.75 -12.69 -9.71
C PHE A 40 16.77 -12.44 -8.20
N GLU A 41 16.57 -11.22 -7.73
CA GLU A 41 16.46 -10.88 -6.31
C GLU A 41 15.07 -11.18 -5.72
N GLN A 42 14.04 -11.44 -6.54
CA GLN A 42 12.67 -11.67 -6.07
C GLN A 42 12.55 -12.70 -4.93
N PRO A 43 13.24 -13.86 -4.97
CA PRO A 43 13.13 -14.82 -3.87
C PRO A 43 13.58 -14.23 -2.52
N GLN A 44 14.69 -13.48 -2.52
CA GLN A 44 15.18 -12.83 -1.30
C GLN A 44 14.25 -11.70 -0.87
N ALA A 45 13.79 -10.87 -1.78
CA ALA A 45 12.85 -9.79 -1.50
C ALA A 45 11.52 -10.30 -0.88
N VAL A 46 11.04 -11.48 -1.31
CA VAL A 46 9.88 -12.12 -0.71
C VAL A 46 10.18 -12.56 0.73
N ILE A 47 11.33 -13.19 0.96
CA ILE A 47 11.74 -13.62 2.31
C ILE A 47 11.83 -12.42 3.24
N ASP A 48 12.53 -11.37 2.83
CA ASP A 48 12.73 -10.15 3.62
C ASP A 48 11.39 -9.45 3.92
N THR A 49 10.47 -9.45 2.95
CA THR A 49 9.13 -8.88 3.13
C THR A 49 8.30 -9.66 4.16
N LEU A 50 8.47 -10.97 4.23
CA LEU A 50 7.71 -11.82 5.13
C LEU A 50 8.34 -11.94 6.52
N GLU A 51 9.60 -11.54 6.68
CA GLU A 51 10.32 -11.61 7.95
C GLU A 51 9.56 -10.84 9.05
N GLY A 52 9.34 -11.50 10.19
CA GLY A 52 8.60 -10.92 11.32
C GLY A 52 7.09 -10.72 11.10
N ARG A 53 6.56 -11.10 9.93
CA ARG A 53 5.13 -10.98 9.60
C ARG A 53 4.40 -12.30 9.56
N ILE A 54 5.15 -13.39 9.39
CA ILE A 54 4.61 -14.74 9.37
C ILE A 54 5.36 -15.65 10.33
N THR A 55 4.68 -16.68 10.81
CA THR A 55 5.27 -17.86 11.46
C THR A 55 5.16 -19.04 10.52
N GLN A 56 5.56 -20.24 10.96
CA GLN A 56 5.35 -21.45 10.16
C GLN A 56 3.87 -21.81 9.97
N GLU A 57 2.98 -21.31 10.82
CA GLU A 57 1.58 -21.72 10.86
C GLU A 57 0.61 -20.59 10.51
N GLN A 58 1.03 -19.31 10.66
CA GLN A 58 0.08 -18.20 10.51
C GLN A 58 0.74 -16.87 10.14
N VAL A 59 -0.05 -15.99 9.57
CA VAL A 59 0.29 -14.58 9.39
C VAL A 59 0.03 -13.85 10.71
N LEU A 60 0.98 -13.02 11.15
CA LEU A 60 0.84 -12.24 12.38
C LEU A 60 -0.07 -11.02 12.12
N VAL A 61 -1.29 -11.07 12.60
CA VAL A 61 -2.27 -9.97 12.43
C VAL A 61 -1.73 -8.66 13.00
N SER A 62 -0.94 -8.71 14.08
CA SER A 62 -0.31 -7.53 14.68
C SER A 62 0.63 -6.77 13.74
N SER A 63 1.15 -7.40 12.68
CA SER A 63 1.98 -6.74 11.67
C SER A 63 1.22 -5.69 10.85
N PHE A 64 -0.12 -5.73 10.88
CA PHE A 64 -1.00 -4.75 10.23
C PHE A 64 -1.43 -3.60 11.16
N GLY A 65 -0.93 -3.59 12.39
CA GLY A 65 -1.22 -2.55 13.37
C GLY A 65 -2.14 -2.99 14.50
N PRO A 66 -2.30 -2.17 15.55
CA PRO A 66 -2.96 -2.57 16.79
C PRO A 66 -4.47 -2.78 16.65
N THR A 67 -5.10 -2.23 15.63
CA THR A 67 -6.55 -2.36 15.39
C THR A 67 -6.89 -3.43 14.34
N ALA A 68 -5.90 -4.08 13.77
CA ALA A 68 -6.07 -4.99 12.63
C ALA A 68 -7.06 -6.14 12.94
N GLU A 69 -6.96 -6.73 14.13
CA GLU A 69 -7.83 -7.85 14.53
C GLU A 69 -9.31 -7.44 14.56
N SER A 70 -9.60 -6.26 15.12
CA SER A 70 -10.98 -5.74 15.17
C SER A 70 -11.50 -5.34 13.79
N VAL A 71 -10.63 -4.83 12.92
CA VAL A 71 -10.97 -4.51 11.54
C VAL A 71 -11.27 -5.77 10.75
N PHE A 72 -10.36 -6.75 10.77
CA PHE A 72 -10.50 -7.99 10.00
C PHE A 72 -11.73 -8.81 10.40
N SER A 73 -12.09 -8.81 11.69
CA SER A 73 -13.30 -9.50 12.15
C SER A 73 -14.61 -8.81 11.74
N SER A 74 -14.56 -7.54 11.35
CA SER A 74 -15.75 -6.74 11.02
C SER A 74 -16.01 -6.62 9.51
N ILE A 75 -15.03 -6.92 8.66
CA ILE A 75 -15.17 -6.76 7.20
C ILE A 75 -16.02 -7.89 6.59
N ASN A 76 -16.72 -7.55 5.52
CA ASN A 76 -17.47 -8.50 4.72
C ASN A 76 -17.16 -8.41 3.21
N ARG A 77 -16.24 -7.53 2.83
CA ARG A 77 -15.72 -7.38 1.46
C ARG A 77 -14.37 -6.68 1.43
N ILE A 78 -13.67 -6.85 0.34
CA ILE A 78 -12.38 -6.23 0.07
C ILE A 78 -12.48 -5.39 -1.19
N HIS A 79 -11.85 -4.21 -1.18
CA HIS A 79 -11.69 -3.36 -2.35
C HIS A 79 -10.23 -2.96 -2.50
N ILE A 80 -9.57 -3.50 -3.52
CA ILE A 80 -8.16 -3.26 -3.81
C ILE A 80 -8.06 -2.14 -4.84
N ILE A 81 -7.20 -1.16 -4.58
CA ILE A 81 -6.98 -0.01 -5.46
C ILE A 81 -5.48 0.11 -5.71
N ALA A 82 -5.08 0.03 -6.98
CA ALA A 82 -3.69 0.05 -7.36
C ALA A 82 -3.49 0.49 -8.82
N CYS A 83 -2.23 0.70 -9.23
CA CYS A 83 -1.83 0.98 -10.60
C CYS A 83 -0.79 -0.04 -11.08
N GLY A 84 -0.69 -0.20 -12.40
CA GLY A 84 0.37 -0.98 -13.05
C GLY A 84 0.43 -2.43 -12.57
N THR A 85 1.63 -2.92 -12.29
CA THR A 85 1.86 -4.30 -11.83
C THR A 85 1.21 -4.59 -10.48
N SER A 86 1.11 -3.60 -9.60
CA SER A 86 0.38 -3.70 -8.33
C SER A 86 -1.11 -3.96 -8.55
N TYR A 87 -1.73 -3.37 -9.58
CA TYR A 87 -3.11 -3.68 -9.96
C TYR A 87 -3.25 -5.15 -10.40
N HIS A 88 -2.31 -5.67 -11.19
CA HIS A 88 -2.32 -7.07 -11.60
C HIS A 88 -2.14 -8.04 -10.41
N ALA A 89 -1.28 -7.69 -9.45
CA ALA A 89 -1.18 -8.44 -8.19
C ALA A 89 -2.52 -8.43 -7.43
N GLY A 90 -3.21 -7.30 -7.38
CA GLY A 90 -4.55 -7.18 -6.82
C GLY A 90 -5.57 -8.08 -7.53
N MET A 91 -5.48 -8.20 -8.87
CA MET A 91 -6.35 -9.10 -9.64
C MET A 91 -6.16 -10.57 -9.24
N VAL A 92 -4.93 -11.01 -8.97
CA VAL A 92 -4.67 -12.37 -8.44
C VAL A 92 -5.24 -12.51 -7.04
N ALA A 93 -4.99 -11.53 -6.17
CA ALA A 93 -5.51 -11.53 -4.79
C ALA A 93 -7.04 -11.59 -4.73
N LYS A 94 -7.73 -11.00 -5.71
CA LYS A 94 -9.19 -11.10 -5.84
C LYS A 94 -9.64 -12.57 -5.93
N TYR A 95 -9.04 -13.35 -6.83
CA TYR A 95 -9.40 -14.76 -6.98
C TYR A 95 -9.15 -15.54 -5.69
N TRP A 96 -8.07 -15.27 -5.00
CA TRP A 96 -7.78 -15.90 -3.70
C TRP A 96 -8.77 -15.50 -2.61
N ALA A 97 -9.16 -14.22 -2.56
CA ALA A 97 -10.16 -13.76 -1.60
C ALA A 97 -11.52 -14.44 -1.82
N GLU A 98 -11.94 -14.56 -3.07
CA GLU A 98 -13.22 -15.20 -3.42
C GLU A 98 -13.18 -16.71 -3.22
N ASP A 99 -12.10 -17.40 -3.65
CA ASP A 99 -12.00 -18.86 -3.62
C ASP A 99 -11.63 -19.43 -2.24
N ILE A 100 -10.67 -18.80 -1.54
CA ILE A 100 -10.13 -19.33 -0.28
C ILE A 100 -10.94 -18.80 0.93
N ILE A 101 -11.30 -17.53 0.92
CA ILE A 101 -11.94 -16.86 2.07
C ILE A 101 -13.46 -16.78 1.87
N GLY A 102 -13.96 -16.90 0.64
CA GLY A 102 -15.37 -16.70 0.32
C GLY A 102 -15.81 -15.22 0.45
N MET A 103 -14.87 -14.28 0.34
CA MET A 103 -15.12 -12.86 0.55
C MET A 103 -15.16 -12.09 -0.79
N PRO A 104 -16.24 -11.35 -1.10
CA PRO A 104 -16.32 -10.55 -2.30
C PRO A 104 -15.14 -9.57 -2.38
N CYS A 105 -14.45 -9.56 -3.52
CA CYS A 105 -13.31 -8.69 -3.73
C CYS A 105 -13.42 -7.93 -5.05
N GLN A 106 -13.33 -6.61 -4.98
CA GLN A 106 -13.26 -5.72 -6.15
C GLN A 106 -11.85 -5.20 -6.30
N VAL A 107 -11.40 -5.04 -7.55
CA VAL A 107 -10.09 -4.45 -7.85
C VAL A 107 -10.28 -3.34 -8.87
N GLU A 108 -9.75 -2.17 -8.58
CA GLU A 108 -9.86 -1.01 -9.47
C GLU A 108 -8.51 -0.34 -9.71
N VAL A 109 -8.37 0.24 -10.89
CA VAL A 109 -7.23 1.10 -11.21
C VAL A 109 -7.39 2.43 -10.48
N ALA A 110 -6.36 2.86 -9.76
CA ALA A 110 -6.44 4.05 -8.93
C ALA A 110 -6.70 5.33 -9.73
N SER A 111 -6.19 5.42 -10.98
CA SER A 111 -6.46 6.54 -11.88
C SER A 111 -7.93 6.68 -12.24
N GLU A 112 -8.64 5.56 -12.37
CA GLU A 112 -10.08 5.58 -12.64
C GLU A 112 -10.89 5.87 -11.38
N PHE A 113 -10.50 5.23 -10.27
CA PHE A 113 -11.19 5.39 -8.99
C PHE A 113 -11.22 6.85 -8.54
N ARG A 114 -10.10 7.59 -8.64
CA ARG A 114 -9.98 8.98 -8.18
C ARG A 114 -10.90 9.99 -8.87
N TYR A 115 -11.39 9.68 -10.07
CA TYR A 115 -12.21 10.61 -10.86
C TYR A 115 -13.70 10.30 -10.85
N ARG A 116 -14.11 9.21 -10.22
CA ARG A 116 -15.52 8.87 -10.09
C ARG A 116 -16.03 9.07 -8.68
N ASN A 117 -17.33 9.03 -8.49
CA ASN A 117 -17.98 9.00 -7.18
C ASN A 117 -18.35 7.55 -6.82
N PRO A 118 -17.46 6.80 -6.16
CA PRO A 118 -17.73 5.42 -5.83
C PRO A 118 -18.79 5.33 -4.71
N VAL A 119 -19.67 4.35 -4.83
CA VAL A 119 -20.51 3.95 -3.71
C VAL A 119 -19.68 3.08 -2.78
N ILE A 120 -19.50 3.56 -1.55
CA ILE A 120 -18.73 2.84 -0.52
C ILE A 120 -19.73 2.10 0.36
N GLU A 121 -19.65 0.78 0.34
CA GLU A 121 -20.44 -0.06 1.21
C GLU A 121 -19.79 -0.20 2.59
N ASN A 122 -20.64 -0.35 3.61
CA ASN A 122 -20.17 -0.55 4.97
C ASN A 122 -19.34 -1.84 5.09
N ASN A 123 -18.43 -1.87 6.05
CA ASN A 123 -17.57 -3.02 6.34
C ASN A 123 -16.70 -3.45 5.15
N THR A 124 -16.34 -2.51 4.28
CA THR A 124 -15.38 -2.70 3.20
C THR A 124 -13.96 -2.42 3.69
N LEU A 125 -13.07 -3.40 3.52
CA LEU A 125 -11.63 -3.19 3.67
C LEU A 125 -11.08 -2.61 2.37
N PHE A 126 -10.56 -1.39 2.42
CA PHE A 126 -9.82 -0.81 1.32
C PHE A 126 -8.34 -1.16 1.46
N VAL A 127 -7.76 -1.74 0.42
CA VAL A 127 -6.36 -2.10 0.33
C VAL A 127 -5.73 -1.33 -0.82
N THR A 128 -4.72 -0.52 -0.55
CA THR A 128 -3.92 0.12 -1.58
C THR A 128 -2.58 -0.60 -1.71
N ILE A 129 -2.18 -0.91 -2.95
CA ILE A 129 -0.91 -1.58 -3.21
C ILE A 129 -0.03 -0.61 -3.99
N SER A 130 1.11 -0.24 -3.41
CA SER A 130 2.09 0.65 -4.04
C SER A 130 3.51 0.22 -3.65
N GLN A 131 4.40 0.08 -4.62
CA GLN A 131 5.81 -0.23 -4.36
C GLN A 131 6.54 1.01 -3.81
N SER A 132 6.37 2.17 -4.42
CA SER A 132 7.06 3.40 -4.01
C SER A 132 6.39 4.11 -2.83
N GLY A 133 5.11 3.81 -2.57
CA GLY A 133 4.28 4.61 -1.64
C GLY A 133 3.94 6.02 -2.15
N GLU A 134 4.42 6.41 -3.34
CA GLU A 134 4.32 7.76 -3.89
C GLU A 134 3.49 7.85 -5.18
N THR A 135 2.84 6.75 -5.59
CA THR A 135 2.01 6.75 -6.79
C THR A 135 0.86 7.74 -6.62
N ALA A 136 0.90 8.84 -7.37
CA ALA A 136 0.01 9.98 -7.20
C ALA A 136 -1.48 9.60 -7.25
N ASP A 137 -1.86 8.71 -8.18
CA ASP A 137 -3.24 8.25 -8.32
C ASP A 137 -3.69 7.40 -7.12
N THR A 138 -2.80 6.54 -6.60
CA THR A 138 -3.08 5.72 -5.41
C THR A 138 -3.25 6.58 -4.17
N LEU A 139 -2.39 7.59 -3.99
CA LEU A 139 -2.51 8.55 -2.88
C LEU A 139 -3.79 9.39 -2.98
N ALA A 140 -4.14 9.84 -4.19
CA ALA A 140 -5.36 10.60 -4.41
C ALA A 140 -6.61 9.76 -4.16
N ALA A 141 -6.63 8.50 -4.60
CA ALA A 141 -7.71 7.55 -4.32
C ALA A 141 -7.87 7.33 -2.80
N LEU A 142 -6.77 7.16 -2.06
CA LEU A 142 -6.79 7.02 -0.60
C LEU A 142 -7.38 8.26 0.09
N GLN A 143 -6.99 9.46 -0.35
CA GLN A 143 -7.57 10.71 0.18
C GLN A 143 -9.06 10.82 -0.10
N GLN A 144 -9.51 10.43 -1.28
CA GLN A 144 -10.92 10.41 -1.63
C GLN A 144 -11.72 9.44 -0.74
N ILE A 145 -11.21 8.23 -0.48
CA ILE A 145 -11.84 7.27 0.43
C ILE A 145 -11.99 7.87 1.82
N LYS A 146 -10.95 8.51 2.35
CA LYS A 146 -10.98 9.17 3.66
C LYS A 146 -12.04 10.28 3.70
N GLY A 147 -12.13 11.11 2.67
CA GLY A 147 -13.13 12.16 2.54
C GLY A 147 -14.57 11.63 2.49
N LEU A 148 -14.80 10.58 1.71
CA LEU A 148 -16.12 9.94 1.59
C LEU A 148 -16.57 9.30 2.91
N ARG A 149 -15.66 8.67 3.65
CA ARG A 149 -15.96 8.11 4.99
C ARG A 149 -16.32 9.19 6.00
N GLN A 150 -15.61 10.33 5.99
CA GLN A 150 -15.93 11.45 6.88
C GLN A 150 -17.32 12.03 6.60
N SER A 151 -17.71 12.16 5.34
CA SER A 151 -19.03 12.65 4.97
C SER A 151 -20.15 11.69 5.35
N GLN A 152 -19.92 10.37 5.29
CA GLN A 152 -20.87 9.35 5.76
C GLN A 152 -20.98 9.32 7.29
N THR A 153 -19.90 9.61 8.01
CA THR A 153 -19.91 9.67 9.47
C THR A 153 -20.64 10.91 10.01
N THR A 154 -20.60 12.01 9.26
CA THR A 154 -21.36 13.23 9.61
C THR A 154 -22.86 13.07 9.35
N GLY A 155 -23.28 12.16 8.47
CA GLY A 155 -24.67 11.89 8.12
C GLY A 155 -25.33 10.75 8.90
N ASN A 156 -24.57 9.87 9.55
CA ASN A 156 -25.06 8.78 10.40
C ASN A 156 -23.96 8.30 11.36
N LEU A 157 -24.23 8.43 12.64
CA LEU A 157 -23.52 7.95 13.80
C LEU A 157 -22.56 6.75 13.60
N GLN A 158 -21.26 7.02 13.90
CA GLN A 158 -20.28 6.08 14.45
C GLN A 158 -20.14 4.69 13.79
N ARG A 159 -19.29 4.56 12.79
CA ARG A 159 -18.56 3.30 12.59
C ARG A 159 -17.12 3.60 12.21
N ARG A 160 -16.21 3.24 13.10
CA ARG A 160 -14.78 3.21 12.88
C ARG A 160 -14.46 2.08 11.88
N ALA A 161 -13.94 2.43 10.74
CA ALA A 161 -13.18 1.50 9.93
C ALA A 161 -11.78 2.13 9.80
N ASP A 162 -10.82 1.52 10.46
CA ASP A 162 -9.44 1.94 10.38
C ASP A 162 -8.84 1.46 9.05
N ASP A 163 -8.13 2.34 8.35
CA ASP A 163 -7.50 2.01 7.08
C ASP A 163 -6.27 1.14 7.31
N VAL A 164 -6.26 -0.03 6.73
CA VAL A 164 -5.05 -0.88 6.68
C VAL A 164 -4.33 -0.59 5.36
N ILE A 165 -3.18 0.03 5.46
CA ILE A 165 -2.28 0.26 4.33
C ILE A 165 -1.22 -0.83 4.38
N ALA A 166 -1.25 -1.75 3.42
CA ALA A 166 -0.13 -2.65 3.19
C ALA A 166 0.87 -1.93 2.28
N SER A 167 1.86 -1.28 2.87
CA SER A 167 3.03 -0.81 2.13
C SER A 167 4.11 -1.88 2.25
N PRO A 168 4.65 -2.41 1.15
CA PRO A 168 5.90 -3.15 1.25
C PRO A 168 6.98 -2.19 1.75
N SER A 169 7.66 -2.58 2.82
CA SER A 169 8.84 -1.88 3.30
C SER A 169 9.85 -1.83 2.16
N THR A 170 10.16 -0.63 1.70
CA THR A 170 11.33 -0.42 0.86
C THR A 170 12.56 -0.73 1.70
N ALA A 171 13.23 -1.81 1.36
CA ALA A 171 14.61 -2.04 1.76
C ALA A 171 15.51 -1.04 1.04
#